data_8ba4f0c6c140034c77e3b812d7651c19
#
_entry.id   8ba4f0c6c140034c77e3b812d7651c19
#
_cell.length_a   1.000
_cell.length_b   1.000
_cell.length_c   1.000
_cell.angle_alpha   90.00
_cell.angle_beta   90.00
_cell.angle_gamma   90.00
#
_symmetry.space_group_name_H-M   'P 1'
#
loop_
_entity.id
_entity.type
_entity.pdbx_description
1 polymer ?
#
loop_
_entity_poly.entity_id
_entity_poly.type
_entity_poly.pdbx_seq_one_letter_code
_entity_poly.pdbx_strand_id
1 'polypeptide(L)'
;VFGDAAHCFFAEPTHSCCMMLGMATGENHRVSVQDFGIDNLTVADGLAVGRASGFVGQLMRPFMSGCYSLSDERMYGMLAQLADSEGVHLEPSALAGMYGPVLLEKLPAFREYVKQEAPADVMAKSTQLVWATGGSMVPKEEMEGYYRKGREILSR
;
A
#
# COMPACT_ATOMS: atom_id res chain seq x y z
N VAL A 1 -20.30 3.13 -10.26
CA VAL A 1 -21.38 3.15 -9.29
C VAL A 1 -21.22 4.34 -8.34
N PHE A 2 -20.01 4.58 -7.81
CA PHE A 2 -19.75 5.62 -6.81
C PHE A 2 -19.31 6.97 -7.41
N GLY A 3 -18.97 7.00 -8.71
CA GLY A 3 -18.49 8.23 -9.37
C GLY A 3 -17.33 8.87 -8.62
N ASP A 4 -17.35 10.17 -8.49
CA ASP A 4 -16.31 10.96 -7.82
C ASP A 4 -16.32 10.85 -6.28
N ALA A 5 -17.23 10.04 -5.71
CA ALA A 5 -17.26 9.77 -4.27
C ALA A 5 -16.30 8.67 -3.82
N ALA A 6 -15.62 7.98 -4.75
CA ALA A 6 -14.65 6.93 -4.44
C ALA A 6 -13.26 7.30 -4.97
N HIS A 7 -12.30 7.37 -4.05
CA HIS A 7 -10.91 7.69 -4.33
C HIS A 7 -10.05 6.45 -4.15
N CYS A 8 -9.39 6.00 -5.22
CA CYS A 8 -8.61 4.78 -5.24
C CYS A 8 -7.10 5.08 -5.22
N PHE A 9 -6.36 4.35 -4.40
CA PHE A 9 -4.91 4.48 -4.30
C PHE A 9 -4.23 3.12 -4.46
N PHE A 10 -3.15 3.06 -5.23
CA PHE A 10 -2.24 1.92 -5.20
C PHE A 10 -1.27 2.03 -4.03
N ALA A 11 -1.13 0.93 -3.30
CA ALA A 11 -0.18 0.74 -2.22
C ALA A 11 0.86 -0.30 -2.65
N GLU A 12 2.13 0.06 -2.65
CA GLU A 12 3.21 -0.81 -3.14
C GLU A 12 4.40 -0.82 -2.17
N PRO A 13 5.16 -1.93 -2.08
CA PRO A 13 6.43 -1.92 -1.36
C PRO A 13 7.42 -0.94 -2.01
N THR A 14 8.26 -0.26 -1.22
CA THR A 14 9.31 0.64 -1.74
C THR A 14 10.25 -0.04 -2.72
N HIS A 15 10.49 -1.34 -2.53
CA HIS A 15 11.36 -2.14 -3.40
C HIS A 15 10.63 -2.78 -4.59
N SER A 16 9.32 -2.61 -4.71
CA SER A 16 8.48 -3.21 -5.77
C SER A 16 7.35 -2.26 -6.21
N CYS A 17 7.67 -0.99 -6.44
CA CYS A 17 6.69 0.06 -6.76
C CYS A 17 6.50 0.26 -8.28
N CYS A 18 6.30 -0.84 -9.02
CA CYS A 18 6.28 -0.81 -10.49
C CYS A 18 5.09 -0.03 -11.08
N MET A 19 3.91 -0.08 -10.46
CA MET A 19 2.74 0.68 -10.92
C MET A 19 2.96 2.18 -10.75
N MET A 20 3.49 2.59 -9.59
CA MET A 20 3.82 4.00 -9.31
C MET A 20 4.83 4.54 -10.34
N LEU A 21 5.92 3.82 -10.59
CA LEU A 21 6.93 4.19 -11.59
C LEU A 21 6.36 4.23 -13.01
N GLY A 22 5.60 3.20 -13.38
CA GLY A 22 4.98 3.12 -14.70
C GLY A 22 3.99 4.24 -14.96
N MET A 23 3.21 4.64 -13.96
CA MET A 23 2.25 5.73 -14.06
C MET A 23 2.92 7.11 -14.01
N ALA A 24 3.90 7.30 -13.13
CA ALA A 24 4.62 8.56 -12.98
C ALA A 24 5.44 8.93 -14.23
N THR A 25 6.03 7.94 -14.90
CA THR A 25 6.77 8.13 -16.15
C THR A 25 5.87 8.16 -17.39
N GLY A 26 4.65 7.66 -17.29
CA GLY A 26 3.77 7.41 -18.43
C GLY A 26 4.13 6.17 -19.25
N GLU A 27 5.23 5.47 -18.90
CA GLU A 27 5.76 4.33 -19.64
C GLU A 27 5.05 3.01 -19.33
N ASN A 28 4.29 2.94 -18.23
CA ASN A 28 3.57 1.77 -17.75
C ASN A 28 4.46 0.50 -17.74
N HIS A 29 4.13 -0.50 -18.57
CA HIS A 29 4.86 -1.77 -18.66
C HIS A 29 6.22 -1.68 -19.39
N ARG A 30 6.58 -0.56 -19.98
CA ARG A 30 7.86 -0.38 -20.70
C ARG A 30 9.03 -0.17 -19.74
N VAL A 31 8.75 0.13 -18.48
CA VAL A 31 9.75 0.25 -17.42
C VAL A 31 9.56 -0.81 -16.35
N SER A 32 10.64 -1.14 -15.66
CA SER A 32 10.66 -2.01 -14.48
C SER A 32 11.29 -1.28 -13.31
N VAL A 33 11.16 -1.81 -12.11
CA VAL A 33 11.81 -1.23 -10.92
C VAL A 33 13.33 -1.27 -11.05
N GLN A 34 13.89 -2.30 -11.74
CA GLN A 34 15.32 -2.44 -11.98
C GLN A 34 15.90 -1.33 -12.86
N ASP A 35 15.10 -0.78 -13.78
CA ASP A 35 15.53 0.36 -14.63
C ASP A 35 15.81 1.62 -13.79
N PHE A 36 15.32 1.66 -12.54
CA PHE A 36 15.54 2.73 -11.56
C PHE A 36 16.51 2.31 -10.43
N GLY A 37 17.19 1.18 -10.57
CA GLY A 37 18.14 0.67 -9.56
C GLY A 37 17.49 0.05 -8.33
N ILE A 38 16.20 -0.31 -8.39
CA ILE A 38 15.45 -0.96 -7.32
C ILE A 38 15.53 -2.47 -7.50
N ASP A 39 15.77 -3.22 -6.43
CA ASP A 39 16.10 -4.65 -6.44
C ASP A 39 14.90 -5.61 -6.52
N ASN A 40 13.68 -5.11 -6.32
CA ASN A 40 12.45 -5.90 -6.25
C ASN A 40 12.41 -6.91 -5.09
N LEU A 41 13.17 -6.69 -4.02
CA LEU A 41 13.20 -7.55 -2.84
C LEU A 41 12.29 -6.99 -1.75
N THR A 42 11.24 -7.72 -1.39
CA THR A 42 10.30 -7.33 -0.35
C THR A 42 9.70 -8.56 0.34
N VAL A 43 9.34 -8.41 1.61
CA VAL A 43 8.57 -9.41 2.36
C VAL A 43 7.12 -9.53 1.88
N ALA A 44 6.63 -8.51 1.21
CA ALA A 44 5.30 -8.50 0.61
C ALA A 44 5.28 -9.31 -0.70
N ASP A 45 5.40 -10.63 -0.60
CA ASP A 45 5.54 -11.56 -1.73
C ASP A 45 4.41 -11.39 -2.76
N GLY A 46 3.17 -11.23 -2.31
CA GLY A 46 2.02 -10.96 -3.18
C GLY A 46 2.08 -9.64 -3.94
N LEU A 47 3.01 -8.73 -3.60
CA LEU A 47 3.24 -7.45 -4.25
C LEU A 47 4.63 -7.34 -4.90
N ALA A 48 5.42 -8.41 -4.88
CA ALA A 48 6.79 -8.43 -5.40
C ALA A 48 6.83 -8.46 -6.94
N VAL A 49 6.28 -7.45 -7.58
CA VAL A 49 6.16 -7.33 -9.03
C VAL A 49 7.10 -6.24 -9.56
N GLY A 50 8.10 -6.67 -10.34
CA GLY A 50 9.12 -5.76 -10.88
C GLY A 50 8.67 -4.92 -12.07
N ARG A 51 7.61 -5.30 -12.78
CA ARG A 51 7.11 -4.60 -13.99
C ARG A 51 5.59 -4.57 -13.99
N ALA A 52 5.03 -3.39 -14.18
CA ALA A 52 3.58 -3.19 -14.21
C ALA A 52 2.92 -3.88 -15.42
N SER A 53 1.65 -4.27 -15.27
CA SER A 53 0.81 -4.67 -16.41
C SER A 53 0.45 -3.43 -17.24
N GLY A 54 0.72 -3.47 -18.53
CA GLY A 54 0.34 -2.38 -19.45
C GLY A 54 -1.17 -2.21 -19.55
N PHE A 55 -1.91 -3.32 -19.55
CA PHE A 55 -3.36 -3.30 -19.54
C PHE A 55 -3.92 -2.63 -18.25
N VAL A 56 -3.43 -3.06 -17.08
CA VAL A 56 -3.89 -2.51 -15.80
C VAL A 56 -3.53 -1.03 -15.68
N GLY A 57 -2.32 -0.62 -16.05
CA GLY A 57 -1.89 0.77 -16.00
C GLY A 57 -2.77 1.71 -16.85
N GLN A 58 -3.15 1.26 -18.04
CA GLN A 58 -4.04 2.02 -18.92
C GLN A 58 -5.49 2.04 -18.40
N LEU A 59 -6.01 0.88 -17.98
CA LEU A 59 -7.39 0.74 -17.50
C LEU A 59 -7.63 1.54 -16.22
N MET A 60 -6.67 1.49 -15.29
CA MET A 60 -6.83 2.11 -13.97
C MET A 60 -6.54 3.60 -13.94
N ARG A 61 -5.80 4.12 -14.92
CA ARG A 61 -5.39 5.54 -14.95
C ARG A 61 -6.51 6.54 -14.67
N PRO A 62 -7.71 6.42 -15.28
CA PRO A 62 -8.81 7.37 -15.03
C PRO A 62 -9.48 7.20 -13.66
N PHE A 63 -9.19 6.12 -12.93
CA PHE A 63 -9.82 5.82 -11.63
C PHE A 63 -8.88 6.03 -10.45
N MET A 64 -7.59 6.26 -10.72
CA MET A 64 -6.58 6.37 -9.67
C MET A 64 -6.45 7.81 -9.19
N SER A 65 -6.64 7.98 -7.89
CA SER A 65 -6.40 9.24 -7.19
C SER A 65 -4.92 9.41 -6.81
N GLY A 66 -4.18 8.34 -6.70
CA GLY A 66 -2.75 8.38 -6.41
C GLY A 66 -2.13 7.01 -6.14
N CYS A 67 -0.83 7.05 -5.86
CA CYS A 67 -0.03 5.91 -5.47
C CYS A 67 0.83 6.27 -4.27
N TYR A 68 1.17 5.30 -3.45
CA TYR A 68 2.17 5.46 -2.41
C TYR A 68 2.97 4.18 -2.21
N SER A 69 4.16 4.32 -1.68
CA SER A 69 4.97 3.18 -1.29
C SER A 69 5.26 3.19 0.21
N LEU A 70 5.51 2.01 0.75
CA LEU A 70 5.87 1.81 2.15
C LEU A 70 6.94 0.73 2.29
N SER A 71 7.75 0.84 3.35
CA SER A 71 8.82 -0.14 3.62
C SER A 71 8.28 -1.43 4.24
N ASP A 72 9.06 -2.50 4.10
CA ASP A 72 8.79 -3.78 4.76
C ASP A 72 8.70 -3.64 6.29
N GLU A 73 9.55 -2.81 6.89
CA GLU A 73 9.48 -2.51 8.32
C GLU A 73 8.13 -1.94 8.74
N ARG A 74 7.55 -1.07 7.90
CA ARG A 74 6.22 -0.52 8.16
C ARG A 74 5.15 -1.60 8.13
N MET A 75 5.23 -2.52 7.16
CA MET A 75 4.29 -3.63 7.06
C MET A 75 4.39 -4.58 8.24
N TYR A 76 5.60 -4.94 8.67
CA TYR A 76 5.79 -5.73 9.89
C TYR A 76 5.25 -5.04 11.15
N GLY A 77 5.50 -3.75 11.31
CA GLY A 77 4.99 -2.99 12.44
C GLY A 77 3.46 -2.97 12.50
N MET A 78 2.81 -2.73 11.35
CA MET A 78 1.35 -2.76 11.26
C MET A 78 0.77 -4.16 11.49
N LEU A 79 1.46 -5.23 11.04
CA LEU A 79 1.07 -6.60 11.32
C LEU A 79 0.99 -6.86 12.83
N ALA A 80 2.03 -6.48 13.57
CA ALA A 80 2.04 -6.65 15.01
C ALA A 80 0.99 -5.80 15.71
N GLN A 81 0.81 -4.55 15.28
CA GLN A 81 -0.22 -3.66 15.83
C GLN A 81 -1.62 -4.23 15.63
N LEU A 82 -1.93 -4.71 14.42
CA LEU A 82 -3.25 -5.28 14.11
C LEU A 82 -3.51 -6.58 14.90
N ALA A 83 -2.49 -7.43 15.02
CA ALA A 83 -2.59 -8.65 15.82
C ALA A 83 -2.85 -8.33 17.30
N ASP A 84 -2.16 -7.31 17.86
CA ASP A 84 -2.31 -6.93 19.25
C ASP A 84 -3.66 -6.22 19.55
N SER A 85 -4.14 -5.38 18.63
CA SER A 85 -5.34 -4.56 18.87
C SER A 85 -6.64 -5.29 18.54
N GLU A 86 -6.64 -6.08 17.46
CA GLU A 86 -7.85 -6.67 16.90
C GLU A 86 -7.81 -8.20 16.85
N GLY A 87 -6.69 -8.85 17.19
CA GLY A 87 -6.52 -10.29 17.06
C GLY A 87 -6.55 -10.78 15.60
N VAL A 88 -6.32 -9.90 14.63
CA VAL A 88 -6.36 -10.19 13.19
C VAL A 88 -4.94 -10.41 12.68
N HIS A 89 -4.70 -11.57 12.06
CA HIS A 89 -3.41 -11.95 11.50
C HIS A 89 -3.49 -11.92 9.97
N LEU A 90 -2.78 -10.96 9.36
CA LEU A 90 -2.66 -10.81 7.92
C LEU A 90 -1.21 -11.00 7.50
N GLU A 91 -0.98 -11.41 6.25
CA GLU A 91 0.34 -11.41 5.65
C GLU A 91 0.82 -9.98 5.34
N PRO A 92 2.13 -9.73 5.23
CA PRO A 92 2.67 -8.39 4.98
C PRO A 92 2.05 -7.69 3.76
N SER A 93 1.85 -8.41 2.65
CA SER A 93 1.22 -7.87 1.43
C SER A 93 -0.16 -7.28 1.68
N ALA A 94 -0.96 -7.95 2.53
CA ALA A 94 -2.33 -7.54 2.83
C ALA A 94 -2.42 -6.26 3.67
N LEU A 95 -1.30 -5.82 4.26
CA LEU A 95 -1.23 -4.64 5.12
C LEU A 95 -0.86 -3.36 4.37
N ALA A 96 -0.40 -3.47 3.13
CA ALA A 96 0.07 -2.30 2.37
C ALA A 96 -0.99 -1.20 2.29
N GLY A 97 -2.26 -1.57 2.09
CA GLY A 97 -3.38 -0.62 2.05
C GLY A 97 -3.65 0.11 3.36
N MET A 98 -3.29 -0.46 4.52
CA MET A 98 -3.57 0.13 5.83
C MET A 98 -2.82 1.42 6.11
N TYR A 99 -1.72 1.68 5.40
CA TYR A 99 -0.94 2.88 5.61
C TYR A 99 -1.52 4.12 4.91
N GLY A 100 -2.38 3.93 3.92
CA GLY A 100 -3.02 5.02 3.17
C GLY A 100 -3.73 6.05 4.06
N PRO A 101 -4.65 5.66 4.95
CA PRO A 101 -5.32 6.60 5.86
C PRO A 101 -4.35 7.43 6.70
N VAL A 102 -3.25 6.83 7.15
CA VAL A 102 -2.20 7.54 7.92
C VAL A 102 -1.50 8.59 7.06
N LEU A 103 -1.25 8.28 5.78
CA LEU A 103 -0.61 9.20 4.84
C LEU A 103 -1.52 10.38 4.49
N LEU A 104 -2.83 10.17 4.37
CA LEU A 104 -3.81 11.24 4.12
C LEU A 104 -3.73 12.34 5.19
N GLU A 105 -3.43 11.99 6.43
CA GLU A 105 -3.27 12.95 7.52
C GLU A 105 -1.87 13.53 7.63
N LYS A 106 -0.83 12.73 7.36
CA LYS A 106 0.57 13.09 7.68
C LYS A 106 1.34 13.72 6.52
N LEU A 107 1.13 13.26 5.28
CA LEU A 107 1.88 13.76 4.14
C LEU A 107 1.28 15.05 3.57
N PRO A 108 2.11 16.12 3.38
CA PRO A 108 1.64 17.36 2.80
C PRO A 108 0.95 17.21 1.44
N ALA A 109 1.50 16.36 0.56
CA ALA A 109 0.92 16.11 -0.76
C ALA A 109 -0.48 15.51 -0.68
N PHE A 110 -0.72 14.56 0.23
CA PHE A 110 -2.04 13.97 0.44
C PHE A 110 -3.01 14.94 1.12
N ARG A 111 -2.54 15.75 2.06
CA ARG A 111 -3.35 16.82 2.66
C ARG A 111 -3.78 17.86 1.62
N GLU A 112 -2.88 18.22 0.71
CA GLU A 112 -3.22 19.14 -0.38
C GLU A 112 -4.23 18.53 -1.34
N TYR A 113 -4.05 17.25 -1.71
CA TYR A 113 -5.02 16.50 -2.50
C TYR A 113 -6.42 16.52 -1.85
N VAL A 114 -6.53 16.21 -0.56
CA VAL A 114 -7.81 16.22 0.16
C VAL A 114 -8.46 17.61 0.12
N LYS A 115 -7.68 18.69 0.25
CA LYS A 115 -8.21 20.06 0.19
C LYS A 115 -8.77 20.43 -1.19
N GLN A 116 -8.12 19.94 -2.26
CA GLN A 116 -8.52 20.24 -3.64
C GLN A 116 -9.75 19.45 -4.07
N GLU A 117 -9.80 18.16 -3.69
CA GLU A 117 -10.81 17.22 -4.20
C GLU A 117 -12.03 17.08 -3.29
N ALA A 118 -12.01 17.66 -2.09
CA ALA A 118 -13.01 17.34 -1.09
C ALA A 118 -13.47 18.54 -0.25
N PRO A 119 -14.74 18.56 0.20
CA PRO A 119 -15.23 19.54 1.17
C PRO A 119 -14.42 19.55 2.47
N ALA A 120 -14.39 20.67 3.17
CA ALA A 120 -13.56 20.87 4.38
C ALA A 120 -13.78 19.83 5.51
N ASP A 121 -14.92 19.15 5.53
CA ASP A 121 -15.30 18.15 6.54
C ASP A 121 -15.29 16.71 6.00
N VAL A 122 -14.76 16.48 4.78
CA VAL A 122 -14.84 15.18 4.11
C VAL A 122 -14.15 14.07 4.90
N MET A 123 -12.99 14.33 5.51
CA MET A 123 -12.27 13.30 6.28
C MET A 123 -13.08 12.81 7.48
N ALA A 124 -13.83 13.68 8.14
CA ALA A 124 -14.70 13.30 9.25
C ALA A 124 -15.92 12.45 8.82
N LYS A 125 -16.28 12.51 7.53
CA LYS A 125 -17.43 11.79 6.97
C LYS A 125 -17.04 10.65 6.04
N SER A 126 -15.75 10.52 5.70
CA SER A 126 -15.28 9.50 4.78
C SER A 126 -15.17 8.12 5.45
N THR A 127 -15.38 7.09 4.66
CA THR A 127 -15.07 5.72 5.05
C THR A 127 -13.76 5.31 4.41
N GLN A 128 -12.81 4.87 5.23
CA GLN A 128 -11.54 4.34 4.77
C GLN A 128 -11.68 2.84 4.57
N LEU A 129 -11.63 2.38 3.31
CA LEU A 129 -11.72 0.97 2.98
C LEU A 129 -10.32 0.42 2.69
N VAL A 130 -9.89 -0.55 3.47
CA VAL A 130 -8.64 -1.29 3.26
C VAL A 130 -8.97 -2.74 2.90
N TRP A 131 -8.39 -3.21 1.81
CA TRP A 131 -8.64 -4.56 1.32
C TRP A 131 -7.63 -5.55 1.91
N ALA A 132 -8.06 -6.34 2.88
CA ALA A 132 -7.26 -7.40 3.48
C ALA A 132 -7.25 -8.63 2.54
N THR A 133 -6.19 -8.79 1.76
CA THR A 133 -6.13 -9.75 0.64
C THR A 133 -5.68 -11.15 1.04
N GLY A 134 -5.06 -11.36 2.22
CA GLY A 134 -4.55 -12.67 2.61
C GLY A 134 -3.95 -12.74 4.01
N GLY A 135 -3.56 -13.97 4.41
CA GLY A 135 -2.92 -14.26 5.70
C GLY A 135 -3.29 -15.62 6.29
N SER A 136 -4.50 -16.13 6.03
CA SER A 136 -4.97 -17.40 6.62
C SER A 136 -4.22 -18.65 6.12
N MET A 137 -3.54 -18.55 4.99
CA MET A 137 -2.74 -19.66 4.41
C MET A 137 -1.26 -19.61 4.79
N VAL A 138 -0.82 -18.56 5.47
CA VAL A 138 0.57 -18.46 5.95
C VAL A 138 0.80 -19.50 7.05
N PRO A 139 1.88 -20.30 6.98
CA PRO A 139 2.24 -21.23 8.04
C PRO A 139 2.40 -20.52 9.39
N LYS A 140 1.96 -21.17 10.48
CA LYS A 140 1.99 -20.56 11.84
C LYS A 140 3.37 -20.05 12.23
N GLU A 141 4.41 -20.85 12.00
CA GLU A 141 5.79 -20.47 12.35
C GLU A 141 6.26 -19.23 11.60
N GLU A 142 5.86 -19.08 10.34
CA GLU A 142 6.18 -17.92 9.52
C GLU A 142 5.43 -16.68 10.02
N MET A 143 4.14 -16.81 10.29
CA MET A 143 3.32 -15.73 10.86
C MET A 143 3.87 -15.27 12.22
N GLU A 144 4.28 -16.18 13.08
CA GLU A 144 4.94 -15.87 14.35
C GLU A 144 6.28 -15.16 14.14
N GLY A 145 7.01 -15.53 13.09
CA GLY A 145 8.23 -14.84 12.68
C GLY A 145 7.97 -13.39 12.27
N TYR A 146 6.97 -13.16 11.46
CA TYR A 146 6.53 -11.82 11.06
C TYR A 146 6.09 -10.98 12.26
N TYR A 147 5.29 -11.55 13.14
CA TYR A 147 4.82 -10.89 14.35
C TYR A 147 5.98 -10.47 15.25
N ARG A 148 6.91 -11.37 15.57
CA ARG A 148 8.10 -11.07 16.39
C ARG A 148 8.92 -9.93 15.80
N LYS A 149 9.18 -9.96 14.49
CA LYS A 149 9.91 -8.89 13.79
C LYS A 149 9.18 -7.55 13.89
N GLY A 150 7.85 -7.57 13.74
CA GLY A 150 7.03 -6.37 13.94
C GLY A 150 7.12 -5.80 15.34
N ARG A 151 7.08 -6.66 16.38
CA ARG A 151 7.24 -6.24 17.78
C ARG A 151 8.62 -5.65 18.06
N GLU A 152 9.68 -6.21 17.48
CA GLU A 152 11.03 -5.65 17.60
C GLU A 152 11.12 -4.25 16.98
N ILE A 153 10.50 -4.05 15.81
CA ILE A 153 10.47 -2.74 15.14
C ILE A 153 9.72 -1.70 15.98
N LEU A 154 8.60 -2.07 16.59
CA LEU A 154 7.78 -1.18 17.42
C LEU A 154 8.45 -0.83 18.77
N SER A 155 9.44 -1.59 19.21
CA SER A 155 10.15 -1.36 20.47
C SER A 155 11.37 -0.42 20.35
N ARG A 156 11.74 -0.04 19.13
CA ARG A 156 12.84 0.89 18.82
C ARG A 156 12.38 2.35 18.92
#